data_b82a112332133e0b15831a365fc49807
#
_entry.id   b82a112332133e0b15831a365fc49807
#
_cell.length_a   1.000
_cell.length_b   1.000
_cell.length_c   1.000
_cell.angle_alpha   90.00
_cell.angle_beta   90.00
_cell.angle_gamma   90.00
#
_symmetry.space_group_name_H-M   'P 1'
#
loop_
_entity.id
_entity.type
_entity.pdbx_description
1 polymer ?
#
loop_
_entity_poly.entity_id
_entity_poly.type
_entity_poly.pdbx_seq_one_letter_code
_entity_poly.pdbx_strand_id
1 'polypeptide(L)'
;ALIVATTRPETLLGDVAVAVHPEDERYAKLVGKHVHLPLTGRSIPIIADSYVDKAFGTGCVKITPAHDFNDWQVGHRHGFTPLSILTLDARINEHGPEKYRGLDRYDARKAIVADLETQGLLVSVKPHKLMVPRGDRTNAVIEPMLTDQWFVAMSKPGADGTSIAGKALDCVASGEIRFVPEQWVNTYNQWLNNIQDWCISRQLWWGHQIPAWYGIDGQVYVARSEEDARAKATADGYAGPLTRDPDVLDTWYSSALVPFSTLGWPAKTVEQDLFLPSSVLVEEK
;
A
#
# COMPACT_ATOMS: atom_id res chain seq x y z
N ALA A 1 -19.34 -26.67 5.59
CA ALA A 1 -19.30 -25.24 5.30
C ALA A 1 -18.40 -24.54 6.32
N LEU A 2 -17.68 -23.50 5.90
CA LEU A 2 -16.97 -22.59 6.80
C LEU A 2 -17.82 -21.33 7.01
N ILE A 3 -17.87 -20.85 8.25
CA ILE A 3 -18.60 -19.63 8.59
C ILE A 3 -17.59 -18.53 8.83
N VAL A 4 -17.66 -17.46 8.05
CA VAL A 4 -16.85 -16.24 8.24
C VAL A 4 -17.73 -15.10 8.74
N ALA A 5 -17.17 -14.22 9.57
CA ALA A 5 -17.81 -12.99 9.99
C ALA A 5 -17.13 -11.80 9.33
N THR A 6 -17.91 -10.89 8.78
CA THR A 6 -17.37 -9.69 8.10
C THR A 6 -18.26 -8.48 8.32
N THR A 7 -17.67 -7.32 8.42
CA THR A 7 -18.36 -6.02 8.40
C THR A 7 -18.48 -5.45 6.97
N ARG A 8 -17.83 -6.12 5.99
CA ARG A 8 -17.75 -5.68 4.60
C ARG A 8 -18.09 -6.82 3.64
N PRO A 9 -19.36 -7.32 3.63
CA PRO A 9 -19.74 -8.44 2.77
C PRO A 9 -19.56 -8.18 1.28
N GLU A 10 -19.56 -6.93 0.82
CA GLU A 10 -19.30 -6.55 -0.58
C GLU A 10 -17.89 -6.95 -1.05
N THR A 11 -16.90 -6.95 -0.16
CA THR A 11 -15.53 -7.34 -0.52
C THR A 11 -15.32 -8.84 -0.64
N LEU A 12 -16.29 -9.67 -0.20
CA LEU A 12 -16.27 -11.12 -0.38
C LEU A 12 -16.04 -11.52 -1.85
N LEU A 13 -16.53 -10.72 -2.78
CA LEU A 13 -16.32 -10.96 -4.21
C LEU A 13 -14.84 -10.97 -4.62
N GLY A 14 -13.97 -10.34 -3.83
CA GLY A 14 -12.51 -10.28 -4.04
C GLY A 14 -11.69 -11.24 -3.17
N ASP A 15 -12.33 -12.12 -2.39
CA ASP A 15 -11.62 -13.06 -1.53
C ASP A 15 -10.75 -14.02 -2.34
N VAL A 16 -9.53 -14.27 -1.86
CA VAL A 16 -8.56 -15.17 -2.48
C VAL A 16 -8.27 -16.41 -1.65
N ALA A 17 -8.59 -16.39 -0.36
CA ALA A 17 -8.43 -17.50 0.56
C ALA A 17 -9.36 -17.37 1.77
N VAL A 18 -9.47 -18.45 2.53
CA VAL A 18 -9.96 -18.44 3.91
C VAL A 18 -8.83 -18.88 4.82
N ALA A 19 -8.48 -18.07 5.82
CA ALA A 19 -7.43 -18.37 6.77
C ALA A 19 -8.02 -18.92 8.07
N VAL A 20 -7.30 -19.86 8.70
CA VAL A 20 -7.57 -20.44 10.02
C VAL A 20 -6.27 -20.46 10.83
N HIS A 21 -6.35 -20.49 12.15
CA HIS A 21 -5.14 -20.59 12.97
C HIS A 21 -4.51 -21.99 12.82
N PRO A 22 -3.17 -22.11 12.70
CA PRO A 22 -2.51 -23.42 12.49
C PRO A 22 -2.74 -24.41 13.63
N GLU A 23 -2.95 -23.93 14.85
CA GLU A 23 -3.23 -24.76 16.02
C GLU A 23 -4.73 -24.97 16.29
N ASP A 24 -5.62 -24.56 15.38
CA ASP A 24 -7.06 -24.75 15.56
C ASP A 24 -7.48 -26.13 15.08
N GLU A 25 -7.67 -27.06 16.02
CA GLU A 25 -8.04 -28.43 15.73
C GLU A 25 -9.37 -28.57 14.98
N ARG A 26 -10.28 -27.57 15.10
CA ARG A 26 -11.58 -27.56 14.40
C ARG A 26 -11.39 -27.58 12.88
N TYR A 27 -10.33 -26.97 12.39
CA TYR A 27 -10.08 -26.73 10.98
C TYR A 27 -8.81 -27.41 10.44
N ALA A 28 -8.00 -28.05 11.29
CA ALA A 28 -6.73 -28.66 10.91
C ALA A 28 -6.83 -29.60 9.68
N LYS A 29 -7.92 -30.38 9.58
CA LYS A 29 -8.17 -31.30 8.45
C LYS A 29 -8.62 -30.60 7.16
N LEU A 30 -8.89 -29.31 7.21
CA LEU A 30 -9.37 -28.52 6.08
C LEU A 30 -8.26 -27.70 5.43
N VAL A 31 -7.16 -27.45 6.12
CA VAL A 31 -5.99 -26.73 5.57
C VAL A 31 -5.47 -27.44 4.33
N GLY A 32 -5.20 -26.67 3.29
CA GLY A 32 -4.79 -27.17 1.97
C GLY A 32 -5.94 -27.63 1.07
N LYS A 33 -7.17 -27.71 1.59
CA LYS A 33 -8.35 -27.93 0.76
C LYS A 33 -8.88 -26.62 0.20
N HIS A 34 -9.87 -26.73 -0.69
CA HIS A 34 -10.54 -25.59 -1.30
C HIS A 34 -11.98 -25.50 -0.84
N VAL A 35 -12.48 -24.28 -0.82
CA VAL A 35 -13.89 -23.96 -0.53
C VAL A 35 -14.46 -23.16 -1.70
N HIS A 36 -15.73 -23.44 -2.00
CA HIS A 36 -16.45 -22.69 -3.03
C HIS A 36 -16.82 -21.30 -2.48
N LEU A 37 -16.39 -20.25 -3.17
CA LEU A 37 -16.72 -18.88 -2.80
C LEU A 37 -18.09 -18.52 -3.37
N PRO A 38 -19.09 -18.25 -2.51
CA PRO A 38 -20.43 -17.96 -2.96
C PRO A 38 -20.49 -16.79 -3.95
N LEU A 39 -21.50 -16.79 -4.83
CA LEU A 39 -21.81 -15.72 -5.76
C LEU A 39 -20.76 -15.48 -6.89
N THR A 40 -19.58 -16.08 -6.82
CA THR A 40 -18.49 -15.83 -7.77
C THR A 40 -18.16 -16.99 -8.68
N GLY A 41 -18.59 -18.21 -8.34
CA GLY A 41 -18.18 -19.44 -9.04
C GLY A 41 -16.72 -19.84 -8.81
N ARG A 42 -15.94 -19.07 -8.03
CA ARG A 42 -14.53 -19.36 -7.74
C ARG A 42 -14.36 -20.38 -6.62
N SER A 43 -13.27 -21.14 -6.68
CA SER A 43 -12.81 -22.01 -5.61
C SER A 43 -11.52 -21.44 -5.03
N ILE A 44 -11.48 -21.21 -3.71
CA ILE A 44 -10.37 -20.58 -3.01
C ILE A 44 -9.80 -21.52 -1.96
N PRO A 45 -8.49 -21.48 -1.68
CA PRO A 45 -7.85 -22.36 -0.72
C PRO A 45 -8.17 -22.00 0.73
N ILE A 46 -8.08 -22.98 1.61
CA ILE A 46 -8.07 -22.82 3.05
C ILE A 46 -6.61 -22.87 3.49
N ILE A 47 -6.12 -21.81 4.12
CA ILE A 47 -4.74 -21.66 4.56
C ILE A 47 -4.63 -21.61 6.08
N ALA A 48 -3.45 -21.94 6.59
CA ALA A 48 -3.10 -21.76 8.00
C ALA A 48 -2.23 -20.51 8.17
N ASP A 49 -2.66 -19.58 9.01
CA ASP A 49 -1.88 -18.38 9.33
C ASP A 49 -2.09 -17.95 10.78
N SER A 50 -1.00 -17.66 11.50
CA SER A 50 -1.02 -17.22 12.90
C SER A 50 -1.67 -15.84 13.11
N TYR A 51 -1.92 -15.11 12.05
CA TYR A 51 -2.72 -13.88 12.08
C TYR A 51 -4.14 -14.10 12.62
N VAL A 52 -4.71 -15.29 12.41
CA VAL A 52 -6.06 -15.62 12.83
C VAL A 52 -6.11 -15.87 14.35
N ASP A 53 -6.94 -15.11 15.06
CA ASP A 53 -7.26 -15.41 16.46
C ASP A 53 -8.32 -16.51 16.52
N LYS A 54 -7.92 -17.71 16.98
CA LYS A 54 -8.80 -18.87 17.13
C LYS A 54 -9.93 -18.69 18.15
N ALA A 55 -9.80 -17.71 19.06
CA ALA A 55 -10.80 -17.39 20.08
C ALA A 55 -11.79 -16.30 19.62
N PHE A 56 -11.47 -15.58 18.55
CA PHE A 56 -12.32 -14.50 18.04
C PHE A 56 -13.28 -14.98 16.95
N GLY A 57 -14.56 -14.64 17.10
CA GLY A 57 -15.61 -14.95 16.12
C GLY A 57 -15.75 -16.45 15.85
N THR A 58 -15.59 -16.84 14.59
CA THR A 58 -15.66 -18.24 14.15
C THR A 58 -14.29 -18.93 14.11
N GLY A 59 -13.19 -18.19 14.25
CA GLY A 59 -11.86 -18.69 14.03
C GLY A 59 -11.52 -18.88 12.54
N CYS A 60 -12.38 -18.39 11.65
CA CYS A 60 -12.14 -18.35 10.20
C CYS A 60 -12.19 -16.91 9.71
N VAL A 61 -11.21 -16.50 8.95
CA VAL A 61 -11.10 -15.16 8.38
C VAL A 61 -11.03 -15.25 6.85
N LYS A 62 -11.89 -14.50 6.17
CA LYS A 62 -11.77 -14.30 4.72
C LYS A 62 -10.56 -13.44 4.43
N ILE A 63 -9.85 -13.70 3.35
CA ILE A 63 -8.64 -12.97 2.97
C ILE A 63 -8.89 -12.24 1.65
N THR A 64 -8.92 -10.90 1.74
CA THR A 64 -9.18 -9.99 0.61
C THR A 64 -8.04 -8.98 0.45
N PRO A 65 -6.89 -9.36 -0.09
CA PRO A 65 -5.66 -8.56 -0.05
C PRO A 65 -5.77 -7.20 -0.75
N ALA A 66 -6.69 -7.05 -1.70
CA ALA A 66 -6.88 -5.79 -2.41
C ALA A 66 -7.64 -4.72 -1.61
N HIS A 67 -8.33 -5.11 -0.53
CA HIS A 67 -9.29 -4.25 0.17
C HIS A 67 -9.13 -4.22 1.70
N ASP A 68 -8.06 -4.83 2.23
CA ASP A 68 -7.73 -4.81 3.66
C ASP A 68 -6.21 -4.88 3.85
N PHE A 69 -5.67 -4.02 4.74
CA PHE A 69 -4.23 -3.93 5.00
C PHE A 69 -3.64 -5.19 5.62
N ASN A 70 -4.36 -5.82 6.54
CA ASN A 70 -3.88 -7.03 7.19
C ASN A 70 -3.98 -8.22 6.24
N ASP A 71 -5.08 -8.31 5.49
CA ASP A 71 -5.29 -9.34 4.48
C ASP A 71 -4.24 -9.24 3.36
N TRP A 72 -3.78 -8.01 3.02
CA TRP A 72 -2.68 -7.82 2.08
C TRP A 72 -1.39 -8.47 2.57
N GLN A 73 -1.05 -8.29 3.85
CA GLN A 73 0.14 -8.91 4.43
C GLN A 73 0.05 -10.45 4.42
N VAL A 74 -1.13 -11.00 4.78
CA VAL A 74 -1.38 -12.44 4.70
C VAL A 74 -1.26 -12.92 3.25
N GLY A 75 -1.93 -12.23 2.33
CA GLY A 75 -1.89 -12.55 0.89
C GLY A 75 -0.47 -12.56 0.34
N HIS A 76 0.33 -11.56 0.69
CA HIS A 76 1.73 -11.45 0.28
C HIS A 76 2.59 -12.61 0.82
N ARG A 77 2.44 -12.97 2.11
CA ARG A 77 3.18 -14.11 2.69
C ARG A 77 2.87 -15.43 2.01
N HIS A 78 1.62 -15.60 1.58
CA HIS A 78 1.15 -16.83 0.92
C HIS A 78 1.24 -16.78 -0.61
N GLY A 79 1.78 -15.69 -1.20
CA GLY A 79 1.96 -15.57 -2.65
C GLY A 79 0.67 -15.41 -3.45
N PHE A 80 -0.41 -14.91 -2.86
CA PHE A 80 -1.66 -14.69 -3.56
C PHE A 80 -1.62 -13.39 -4.38
N THR A 81 -2.14 -13.45 -5.59
CA THR A 81 -2.40 -12.26 -6.39
C THR A 81 -3.65 -11.56 -5.87
N PRO A 82 -3.56 -10.29 -5.43
CA PRO A 82 -4.72 -9.54 -5.01
C PRO A 82 -5.74 -9.36 -6.14
N LEU A 83 -7.03 -9.44 -5.82
CA LEU A 83 -8.11 -9.19 -6.76
C LEU A 83 -8.89 -7.94 -6.34
N SER A 84 -8.62 -6.82 -7.00
CA SER A 84 -9.38 -5.60 -6.79
C SER A 84 -10.74 -5.70 -7.46
N ILE A 85 -11.80 -5.45 -6.68
CA ILE A 85 -13.20 -5.52 -7.14
C ILE A 85 -13.92 -4.17 -7.07
N LEU A 86 -13.22 -3.10 -6.70
CA LEU A 86 -13.77 -1.75 -6.63
C LEU A 86 -13.06 -0.83 -7.63
N THR A 87 -13.82 0.11 -8.16
CA THR A 87 -13.32 1.27 -8.92
C THR A 87 -12.86 2.37 -7.96
N LEU A 88 -12.19 3.43 -8.47
CA LEU A 88 -11.74 4.57 -7.66
C LEU A 88 -12.88 5.32 -6.95
N ASP A 89 -14.10 5.26 -7.49
CA ASP A 89 -15.32 5.80 -6.86
C ASP A 89 -16.10 4.76 -6.05
N ALA A 90 -15.42 3.64 -5.70
CA ALA A 90 -15.92 2.56 -4.85
C ALA A 90 -17.22 1.88 -5.36
N ARG A 91 -17.31 1.70 -6.68
CA ARG A 91 -18.30 0.83 -7.32
C ARG A 91 -17.71 -0.52 -7.65
N ILE A 92 -18.53 -1.56 -7.73
CA ILE A 92 -18.05 -2.87 -8.19
C ILE A 92 -17.57 -2.76 -9.64
N ASN A 93 -16.33 -3.15 -9.89
CA ASN A 93 -15.67 -3.11 -11.20
C ASN A 93 -15.97 -4.36 -12.06
N GLU A 94 -15.28 -4.47 -13.20
CA GLU A 94 -15.40 -5.58 -14.15
C GLU A 94 -14.96 -6.94 -13.62
N HIS A 95 -14.18 -6.98 -12.57
CA HIS A 95 -13.74 -8.24 -11.92
C HIS A 95 -14.82 -8.83 -11.00
N GLY A 96 -15.80 -8.02 -10.59
CA GLY A 96 -16.96 -8.50 -9.88
C GLY A 96 -17.92 -9.28 -10.79
N PRO A 97 -18.80 -10.13 -10.23
CA PRO A 97 -19.86 -10.78 -10.99
C PRO A 97 -20.77 -9.75 -11.69
N GLU A 98 -21.19 -10.05 -12.92
CA GLU A 98 -21.95 -9.14 -13.78
C GLU A 98 -23.16 -8.51 -13.07
N LYS A 99 -23.86 -9.28 -12.28
CA LYS A 99 -25.02 -8.86 -11.50
C LYS A 99 -24.76 -7.64 -10.60
N TYR A 100 -23.53 -7.47 -10.11
CA TYR A 100 -23.18 -6.42 -9.15
C TYR A 100 -22.38 -5.27 -9.77
N ARG A 101 -21.88 -5.41 -11.00
CA ARG A 101 -21.04 -4.41 -11.67
C ARG A 101 -21.72 -3.05 -11.71
N GLY A 102 -20.95 -1.99 -11.42
CA GLY A 102 -21.41 -0.62 -11.41
C GLY A 102 -22.23 -0.22 -10.19
N LEU A 103 -22.63 -1.15 -9.33
CA LEU A 103 -23.31 -0.82 -8.07
C LEU A 103 -22.36 -0.11 -7.12
N ASP A 104 -22.85 0.93 -6.44
CA ASP A 104 -22.15 1.49 -5.27
C ASP A 104 -21.93 0.40 -4.23
N ARG A 105 -20.79 0.46 -3.51
CA ARG A 105 -20.40 -0.56 -2.52
C ARG A 105 -21.48 -0.88 -1.49
N TYR A 106 -22.26 0.11 -1.04
CA TYR A 106 -23.32 -0.10 -0.06
C TYR A 106 -24.57 -0.74 -0.67
N ASP A 107 -24.87 -0.46 -1.92
CA ASP A 107 -25.96 -1.12 -2.63
C ASP A 107 -25.56 -2.55 -3.02
N ALA A 108 -24.32 -2.75 -3.43
CA ALA A 108 -23.75 -4.09 -3.63
C ALA A 108 -23.79 -4.91 -2.33
N ARG A 109 -23.46 -4.32 -1.18
CA ARG A 109 -23.55 -4.98 0.15
C ARG A 109 -24.96 -5.50 0.41
N LYS A 110 -25.99 -4.67 0.19
CA LYS A 110 -27.38 -5.07 0.39
C LYS A 110 -27.78 -6.22 -0.54
N ALA A 111 -27.41 -6.11 -1.82
CA ALA A 111 -27.73 -7.14 -2.81
C ALA A 111 -27.04 -8.48 -2.51
N ILE A 112 -25.75 -8.44 -2.13
CA ILE A 112 -24.98 -9.63 -1.75
C ILE A 112 -25.56 -10.32 -0.52
N VAL A 113 -25.92 -9.56 0.51
CA VAL A 113 -26.54 -10.12 1.73
C VAL A 113 -27.87 -10.80 1.39
N ALA A 114 -28.71 -10.17 0.57
CA ALA A 114 -30.00 -10.75 0.15
C ALA A 114 -29.81 -12.03 -0.70
N ASP A 115 -28.79 -12.06 -1.56
CA ASP A 115 -28.50 -13.24 -2.36
C ASP A 115 -27.92 -14.40 -1.53
N LEU A 116 -27.10 -14.11 -0.53
CA LEU A 116 -26.60 -15.11 0.42
C LEU A 116 -27.74 -15.68 1.27
N GLU A 117 -28.71 -14.84 1.68
CA GLU A 117 -29.91 -15.28 2.37
C GLU A 117 -30.76 -16.22 1.50
N THR A 118 -31.00 -15.83 0.23
CA THR A 118 -31.74 -16.65 -0.73
C THR A 118 -31.09 -18.02 -0.97
N GLN A 119 -29.76 -18.08 -0.93
CA GLN A 119 -29.00 -19.34 -1.05
C GLN A 119 -28.89 -20.13 0.25
N GLY A 120 -29.46 -19.63 1.37
CA GLY A 120 -29.37 -20.27 2.68
C GLY A 120 -27.97 -20.26 3.29
N LEU A 121 -27.11 -19.31 2.83
CA LEU A 121 -25.72 -19.16 3.26
C LEU A 121 -25.53 -18.05 4.31
N LEU A 122 -26.53 -17.22 4.55
CA LEU A 122 -26.52 -16.19 5.59
C LEU A 122 -26.90 -16.80 6.94
N VAL A 123 -25.94 -16.79 7.88
CA VAL A 123 -26.18 -17.33 9.22
C VAL A 123 -26.91 -16.34 10.13
N SER A 124 -26.41 -15.10 10.18
CA SER A 124 -27.04 -14.02 10.96
C SER A 124 -26.45 -12.65 10.57
N VAL A 125 -27.25 -11.61 10.80
CA VAL A 125 -26.79 -10.21 10.77
C VAL A 125 -26.91 -9.65 12.18
N LYS A 126 -25.80 -9.13 12.72
CA LYS A 126 -25.75 -8.56 14.07
C LYS A 126 -25.25 -7.12 14.03
N PRO A 127 -25.84 -6.20 14.79
CA PRO A 127 -25.27 -4.87 14.97
C PRO A 127 -23.85 -4.96 15.49
N HIS A 128 -22.93 -4.22 14.87
CA HIS A 128 -21.53 -4.15 15.27
C HIS A 128 -21.04 -2.71 15.26
N LYS A 129 -20.40 -2.28 16.35
CA LYS A 129 -19.78 -0.97 16.43
C LYS A 129 -18.39 -1.03 15.81
N LEU A 130 -18.17 -0.27 14.76
CA LEU A 130 -16.93 -0.23 14.00
C LEU A 130 -16.40 1.20 13.91
N MET A 131 -15.09 1.37 14.10
CA MET A 131 -14.39 2.62 13.79
C MET A 131 -14.10 2.63 12.29
N VAL A 132 -14.80 3.51 11.56
CA VAL A 132 -14.62 3.65 10.12
C VAL A 132 -13.71 4.85 9.84
N PRO A 133 -12.54 4.63 9.18
CA PRO A 133 -11.65 5.74 8.84
C PRO A 133 -12.32 6.68 7.84
N ARG A 134 -12.13 7.98 8.04
CA ARG A 134 -12.70 9.03 7.19
C ARG A 134 -11.64 10.08 6.87
N GLY A 135 -11.73 10.65 5.67
CA GLY A 135 -10.91 11.78 5.28
C GLY A 135 -11.25 13.01 6.12
N ASP A 136 -10.24 13.66 6.65
CA ASP A 136 -10.36 14.82 7.54
C ASP A 136 -11.01 16.05 6.86
N ARG A 137 -10.82 16.22 5.57
CA ARG A 137 -11.35 17.36 4.79
C ARG A 137 -12.76 17.13 4.24
N THR A 138 -13.03 15.93 3.74
CA THR A 138 -14.28 15.61 3.03
C THR A 138 -15.24 14.79 3.87
N ASN A 139 -14.78 14.23 4.99
CA ASN A 139 -15.50 13.23 5.80
C ASN A 139 -15.96 11.99 5.00
N ALA A 140 -15.40 11.77 3.80
CA ALA A 140 -15.66 10.60 3.02
C ALA A 140 -15.06 9.35 3.68
N VAL A 141 -15.75 8.22 3.58
CA VAL A 141 -15.21 6.93 4.05
C VAL A 141 -14.02 6.53 3.22
N ILE A 142 -12.92 6.19 3.88
CA ILE A 142 -11.71 5.69 3.22
C ILE A 142 -11.89 4.21 2.93
N GLU A 143 -11.75 3.84 1.65
CA GLU A 143 -11.71 2.46 1.19
C GLU A 143 -10.25 2.05 0.94
N PRO A 144 -9.73 1.03 1.65
CA PRO A 144 -8.43 0.46 1.31
C PRO A 144 -8.43 -0.09 -0.11
N MET A 145 -7.44 0.30 -0.89
CA MET A 145 -7.32 -0.03 -2.30
C MET A 145 -5.85 -0.11 -2.70
N LEU A 146 -5.51 -1.06 -3.56
CA LEU A 146 -4.18 -1.15 -4.14
C LEU A 146 -4.09 -0.17 -5.32
N THR A 147 -3.07 0.67 -5.30
CA THR A 147 -2.69 1.56 -6.39
C THR A 147 -1.18 1.55 -6.54
N ASP A 148 -0.69 1.72 -7.76
CA ASP A 148 0.74 1.91 -7.99
C ASP A 148 1.16 3.25 -7.41
N GLN A 149 2.23 3.24 -6.63
CA GLN A 149 2.77 4.42 -5.97
C GLN A 149 4.30 4.41 -6.08
N TRP A 150 4.89 5.58 -5.95
CA TRP A 150 6.34 5.73 -5.87
C TRP A 150 6.80 5.61 -4.42
N PHE A 151 7.82 4.78 -4.21
CA PHE A 151 8.40 4.54 -2.88
C PHE A 151 9.90 4.77 -2.87
N VAL A 152 10.40 5.32 -1.76
CA VAL A 152 11.81 5.26 -1.41
C VAL A 152 12.02 4.04 -0.51
N ALA A 153 12.88 3.12 -0.96
CA ALA A 153 13.21 1.91 -0.21
C ALA A 153 14.19 2.25 0.93
N MET A 154 13.65 2.63 2.08
CA MET A 154 14.43 3.20 3.20
C MET A 154 15.41 2.22 3.83
N SER A 155 15.04 0.96 3.96
CA SER A 155 15.85 -0.09 4.62
C SER A 155 16.55 -1.04 3.65
N LYS A 156 16.28 -0.94 2.33
CA LYS A 156 16.91 -1.78 1.32
C LYS A 156 18.35 -1.30 1.03
N PRO A 157 19.35 -2.18 1.08
CA PRO A 157 20.71 -1.84 0.71
C PRO A 157 20.82 -1.35 -0.74
N GLY A 158 21.54 -0.24 -0.94
CA GLY A 158 21.91 0.28 -2.25
C GLY A 158 23.11 -0.44 -2.86
N ALA A 159 23.67 0.11 -3.95
CA ALA A 159 24.81 -0.45 -4.64
C ALA A 159 26.10 -0.53 -3.78
N ASP A 160 26.19 0.31 -2.75
CA ASP A 160 27.30 0.34 -1.78
C ASP A 160 27.10 -0.62 -0.58
N GLY A 161 26.02 -1.44 -0.60
CA GLY A 161 25.71 -2.38 0.44
C GLY A 161 25.06 -1.79 1.70
N THR A 162 24.81 -0.45 1.72
CA THR A 162 24.20 0.24 2.85
C THR A 162 22.82 0.79 2.47
N SER A 163 21.90 0.86 3.44
CA SER A 163 20.59 1.47 3.25
C SER A 163 20.58 2.94 3.67
N ILE A 164 19.58 3.69 3.24
CA ILE A 164 19.37 5.08 3.67
C ILE A 164 19.23 5.14 5.20
N ALA A 165 18.38 4.30 5.78
CA ALA A 165 18.19 4.22 7.22
C ALA A 165 19.47 3.78 7.96
N GLY A 166 20.22 2.83 7.38
CA GLY A 166 21.50 2.38 7.95
C GLY A 166 22.51 3.51 8.04
N LYS A 167 22.73 4.26 6.96
CA LYS A 167 23.62 5.44 6.95
C LYS A 167 23.22 6.47 7.99
N ALA A 168 21.92 6.74 8.10
CA ALA A 168 21.40 7.71 9.07
C ALA A 168 21.65 7.24 10.52
N LEU A 169 21.46 5.96 10.81
CA LEU A 169 21.78 5.39 12.12
C LEU A 169 23.29 5.45 12.43
N ASP A 170 24.12 5.14 11.45
CA ASP A 170 25.58 5.13 11.60
C ASP A 170 26.15 6.53 11.88
N CYS A 171 25.62 7.57 11.23
CA CYS A 171 26.05 8.96 11.49
C CYS A 171 25.80 9.39 12.94
N VAL A 172 24.72 8.94 13.56
CA VAL A 172 24.41 9.23 14.95
C VAL A 172 25.22 8.32 15.89
N ALA A 173 25.34 7.04 15.57
CA ALA A 173 26.12 6.09 16.38
C ALA A 173 27.61 6.46 16.42
N SER A 174 28.17 6.96 15.32
CA SER A 174 29.57 7.42 15.25
C SER A 174 29.80 8.76 15.95
N GLY A 175 28.72 9.51 16.26
CA GLY A 175 28.81 10.86 16.83
C GLY A 175 29.10 11.96 15.80
N GLU A 176 29.04 11.65 14.50
CA GLU A 176 29.14 12.63 13.40
C GLU A 176 27.96 13.62 13.48
N ILE A 177 26.77 13.10 13.79
CA ILE A 177 25.56 13.90 14.07
C ILE A 177 25.18 13.68 15.53
N ARG A 178 24.92 14.77 16.25
CA ARG A 178 24.53 14.76 17.67
C ARG A 178 23.21 15.46 17.88
N PHE A 179 22.35 14.86 18.68
CA PHE A 179 21.11 15.48 19.10
C PHE A 179 21.30 16.39 20.32
N VAL A 180 20.63 17.54 20.30
CA VAL A 180 20.56 18.44 21.44
C VAL A 180 19.08 18.80 21.68
N PRO A 181 18.48 18.31 22.77
CA PRO A 181 19.05 17.44 23.82
C PRO A 181 19.21 15.98 23.37
N GLU A 182 20.16 15.29 23.96
CA GLU A 182 20.59 13.93 23.62
C GLU A 182 19.48 12.86 23.72
N GLN A 183 18.50 13.10 24.58
CA GLN A 183 17.37 12.15 24.78
C GLN A 183 16.63 11.77 23.49
N TRP A 184 16.66 12.60 22.47
CA TRP A 184 16.00 12.36 21.18
C TRP A 184 16.68 11.23 20.37
N VAL A 185 17.90 10.82 20.69
CA VAL A 185 18.57 9.68 20.04
C VAL A 185 17.74 8.40 20.18
N ASN A 186 17.07 8.18 21.31
CA ASN A 186 16.25 6.98 21.51
C ASN A 186 15.06 6.96 20.56
N THR A 187 14.36 8.09 20.42
CA THR A 187 13.23 8.22 19.50
C THR A 187 13.69 8.05 18.05
N TYR A 188 14.78 8.70 17.66
CA TYR A 188 15.39 8.56 16.35
C TYR A 188 15.73 7.11 16.01
N ASN A 189 16.43 6.42 16.89
CA ASN A 189 16.80 5.03 16.70
C ASN A 189 15.58 4.11 16.61
N GLN A 190 14.56 4.33 17.44
CA GLN A 190 13.31 3.56 17.39
C GLN A 190 12.61 3.72 16.04
N TRP A 191 12.54 4.93 15.52
CA TRP A 191 11.92 5.22 14.21
C TRP A 191 12.70 4.55 13.07
N LEU A 192 14.00 4.76 12.98
CA LEU A 192 14.81 4.27 11.87
C LEU A 192 15.01 2.76 11.86
N ASN A 193 15.08 2.12 13.04
CA ASN A 193 15.15 0.66 13.11
C ASN A 193 13.85 -0.04 12.67
N ASN A 194 12.73 0.66 12.70
CA ASN A 194 11.41 0.13 12.31
C ASN A 194 10.82 0.85 11.09
N ILE A 195 11.65 1.59 10.34
CA ILE A 195 11.16 2.42 9.24
C ILE A 195 10.62 1.57 8.12
N GLN A 196 9.46 2.00 7.59
CA GLN A 196 8.85 1.41 6.41
C GLN A 196 9.30 2.16 5.16
N ASP A 197 9.13 1.54 3.99
CA ASP A 197 9.35 2.23 2.72
C ASP A 197 8.44 3.46 2.63
N TRP A 198 9.02 4.57 2.21
CA TRP A 198 8.35 5.86 2.19
C TRP A 198 7.62 6.08 0.88
N CYS A 199 6.29 6.08 0.91
CA CYS A 199 5.49 6.48 -0.24
C CYS A 199 5.65 7.98 -0.47
N ILE A 200 6.17 8.37 -1.63
CA ILE A 200 6.47 9.75 -1.99
C ILE A 200 5.55 10.34 -3.06
N SER A 201 4.64 9.57 -3.62
CA SER A 201 3.63 10.06 -4.56
C SER A 201 2.37 10.54 -3.84
N ARG A 202 1.78 11.62 -4.34
CA ARG A 202 0.53 12.22 -3.83
C ARG A 202 -0.39 12.57 -4.99
N GLN A 203 -1.67 12.24 -4.85
CA GLN A 203 -2.72 12.53 -5.81
C GLN A 203 -3.28 13.95 -5.55
N LEU A 204 -2.44 14.97 -5.75
CA LEU A 204 -2.77 16.38 -5.54
C LEU A 204 -2.68 17.15 -6.85
N TRP A 205 -3.47 18.19 -6.98
CA TRP A 205 -3.47 19.04 -8.18
C TRP A 205 -2.31 20.04 -8.22
N TRP A 206 -1.66 20.26 -7.10
CA TRP A 206 -0.56 21.19 -6.97
C TRP A 206 0.64 20.54 -6.28
N GLY A 207 1.83 20.74 -6.84
CA GLY A 207 3.09 20.24 -6.31
C GLY A 207 4.12 20.01 -7.41
N HIS A 208 5.24 19.39 -7.04
CA HIS A 208 6.28 18.97 -7.98
C HIS A 208 5.86 17.68 -8.66
N GLN A 209 5.39 17.76 -9.88
CA GLN A 209 4.94 16.60 -10.65
C GLN A 209 6.07 15.59 -10.84
N ILE A 210 5.77 14.33 -10.62
CA ILE A 210 6.75 13.24 -10.74
C ILE A 210 7.33 13.22 -12.16
N PRO A 211 8.67 13.20 -12.28
CA PRO A 211 9.35 13.29 -13.58
C PRO A 211 9.46 11.90 -14.23
N ALA A 212 8.33 11.24 -14.43
CA ALA A 212 8.24 9.91 -15.03
C ALA A 212 7.20 9.89 -16.14
N TRP A 213 7.44 9.08 -17.17
CA TRP A 213 6.54 8.86 -18.30
C TRP A 213 6.35 7.38 -18.52
N TYR A 214 5.14 6.99 -18.81
CA TYR A 214 4.72 5.61 -19.01
C TYR A 214 4.43 5.33 -20.48
N GLY A 215 5.02 4.26 -21.00
CA GLY A 215 4.59 3.64 -22.25
C GLY A 215 3.31 2.81 -22.05
N ILE A 216 2.56 2.58 -23.12
CA ILE A 216 1.38 1.69 -23.07
C ILE A 216 1.74 0.23 -22.80
N ASP A 217 3.01 -0.13 -22.94
CA ASP A 217 3.61 -1.43 -22.61
C ASP A 217 3.97 -1.57 -21.12
N GLY A 218 3.71 -0.54 -20.31
CA GLY A 218 4.03 -0.49 -18.88
C GLY A 218 5.48 -0.10 -18.56
N GLN A 219 6.31 0.20 -19.56
CA GLN A 219 7.67 0.71 -19.35
C GLN A 219 7.65 2.12 -18.76
N VAL A 220 8.60 2.40 -17.86
CA VAL A 220 8.70 3.67 -17.15
C VAL A 220 10.01 4.38 -17.53
N TYR A 221 9.90 5.63 -17.97
CA TYR A 221 11.01 6.48 -18.35
C TYR A 221 11.12 7.69 -17.44
N VAL A 222 12.05 7.65 -16.50
CA VAL A 222 12.34 8.79 -15.62
C VAL A 222 13.29 9.75 -16.31
N ALA A 223 12.90 11.02 -16.44
CA ALA A 223 13.65 12.03 -17.17
C ALA A 223 13.36 13.44 -16.65
N ARG A 224 14.18 14.44 -17.06
CA ARG A 224 13.97 15.84 -16.68
C ARG A 224 12.94 16.54 -17.55
N SER A 225 12.77 16.08 -18.80
CA SER A 225 11.79 16.61 -19.74
C SER A 225 11.13 15.47 -20.52
N GLU A 226 10.05 15.78 -21.24
CA GLU A 226 9.39 14.82 -22.13
C GLU A 226 10.31 14.44 -23.31
N GLU A 227 11.12 15.37 -23.80
CA GLU A 227 12.08 15.12 -24.87
C GLU A 227 13.12 14.09 -24.43
N ASP A 228 13.66 14.23 -23.21
CA ASP A 228 14.61 13.28 -22.65
C ASP A 228 13.97 11.91 -22.43
N ALA A 229 12.72 11.88 -21.95
CA ALA A 229 11.97 10.63 -21.80
C ALA A 229 11.76 9.94 -23.15
N ARG A 230 11.39 10.72 -24.17
CA ARG A 230 11.22 10.24 -25.54
C ARG A 230 12.53 9.70 -26.11
N ALA A 231 13.65 10.39 -25.88
CA ALA A 231 14.96 9.92 -26.32
C ALA A 231 15.32 8.57 -25.69
N LYS A 232 15.08 8.41 -24.38
CA LYS A 232 15.28 7.14 -23.67
C LYS A 232 14.39 6.03 -24.23
N ALA A 233 13.09 6.30 -24.39
CA ALA A 233 12.15 5.35 -24.94
C ALA A 233 12.57 4.88 -26.35
N THR A 234 13.01 5.81 -27.20
CA THR A 234 13.49 5.50 -28.55
C THR A 234 14.77 4.65 -28.51
N ALA A 235 15.68 4.92 -27.59
CA ALA A 235 16.90 4.13 -27.41
C ALA A 235 16.58 2.68 -26.98
N ASP A 236 15.50 2.48 -26.21
CA ASP A 236 14.99 1.17 -25.81
C ASP A 236 14.09 0.50 -26.88
N GLY A 237 13.94 1.14 -28.05
CA GLY A 237 13.11 0.63 -29.16
C GLY A 237 11.62 0.91 -29.05
N TYR A 238 11.20 1.74 -28.10
CA TYR A 238 9.80 2.11 -27.93
C TYR A 238 9.48 3.41 -28.69
N ALA A 239 8.51 3.33 -29.60
CA ALA A 239 8.06 4.47 -30.42
C ALA A 239 6.60 4.89 -30.13
N GLY A 240 5.94 4.23 -29.17
CA GLY A 240 4.55 4.50 -28.80
C GLY A 240 4.38 5.83 -28.04
N PRO A 241 3.13 6.20 -27.71
CA PRO A 241 2.85 7.40 -26.92
C PRO A 241 3.41 7.25 -25.50
N LEU A 242 3.84 8.37 -24.90
CA LEU A 242 4.23 8.48 -23.52
C LEU A 242 3.20 9.31 -22.75
N THR A 243 2.81 8.84 -21.57
CA THR A 243 1.93 9.57 -20.66
C THR A 243 2.71 9.92 -19.40
N ARG A 244 2.75 11.22 -19.05
CA ARG A 244 3.41 11.67 -17.83
C ARG A 244 2.62 11.23 -16.60
N ASP A 245 3.33 10.89 -15.52
CA ASP A 245 2.76 10.60 -14.22
C ASP A 245 1.91 11.80 -13.74
N PRO A 246 0.62 11.61 -13.40
CA PRO A 246 -0.25 12.70 -12.94
C PRO A 246 0.03 13.13 -11.50
N ASP A 247 0.72 12.30 -10.72
CA ASP A 247 0.96 12.51 -9.30
C ASP A 247 2.07 13.54 -9.07
N VAL A 248 2.12 14.07 -7.86
CA VAL A 248 3.16 14.98 -7.39
C VAL A 248 3.97 14.36 -6.27
N LEU A 249 5.17 14.87 -6.04
CA LEU A 249 6.03 14.44 -4.94
C LEU A 249 5.51 14.96 -3.60
N ASP A 250 5.65 14.14 -2.57
CA ASP A 250 5.45 14.53 -1.18
C ASP A 250 6.25 15.80 -0.85
N THR A 251 5.66 16.72 -0.11
CA THR A 251 6.31 17.98 0.30
C THR A 251 7.59 17.72 1.10
N TRP A 252 7.59 16.71 1.97
CA TRP A 252 8.76 16.34 2.76
C TRP A 252 9.89 15.77 1.91
N TYR A 253 9.57 15.09 0.80
CA TYR A 253 10.59 14.66 -0.14
C TYR A 253 11.34 15.84 -0.74
N SER A 254 10.61 16.85 -1.21
CA SER A 254 11.22 18.08 -1.74
C SER A 254 11.97 18.87 -0.67
N SER A 255 11.42 18.95 0.55
CA SER A 255 12.07 19.64 1.68
C SER A 255 13.38 18.98 2.08
N ALA A 256 13.48 17.66 2.03
CA ALA A 256 14.71 16.93 2.31
C ALA A 256 15.87 17.27 1.34
N LEU A 257 15.56 17.82 0.18
CA LEU A 257 16.56 18.22 -0.82
C LEU A 257 17.09 19.65 -0.60
N VAL A 258 16.43 20.46 0.22
CA VAL A 258 16.76 21.89 0.43
C VAL A 258 18.22 22.11 0.83
N PRO A 259 18.84 21.32 1.75
CA PRO A 259 20.19 21.59 2.21
C PRO A 259 21.25 21.70 1.10
N PHE A 260 21.02 21.05 -0.04
CA PHE A 260 21.96 21.07 -1.18
C PHE A 260 21.37 21.65 -2.47
N SER A 261 20.06 21.53 -2.69
CA SER A 261 19.42 22.06 -3.90
C SER A 261 19.47 23.59 -3.97
N THR A 262 19.32 24.26 -2.85
CA THR A 262 19.42 25.73 -2.75
C THR A 262 20.84 26.25 -2.98
N LEU A 263 21.83 25.38 -2.84
CA LEU A 263 23.26 25.69 -3.07
C LEU A 263 23.71 25.35 -4.49
N GLY A 264 22.77 25.06 -5.39
CA GLY A 264 23.00 24.86 -6.82
C GLY A 264 23.33 23.43 -7.26
N TRP A 265 23.17 22.41 -6.36
CA TRP A 265 23.30 21.01 -6.76
C TRP A 265 22.35 20.70 -7.93
N PRO A 266 22.75 19.89 -8.96
CA PRO A 266 23.95 19.05 -9.03
C PRO A 266 25.21 19.71 -9.60
N ALA A 267 25.19 20.99 -9.89
CA ALA A 267 26.40 21.70 -10.29
C ALA A 267 27.33 21.89 -9.08
N LYS A 268 28.64 21.84 -9.29
CA LYS A 268 29.60 22.26 -8.26
C LYS A 268 29.61 23.77 -8.16
N THR A 269 29.33 24.30 -6.99
CA THR A 269 29.27 25.72 -6.70
C THR A 269 30.18 26.07 -5.52
N VAL A 270 30.59 27.33 -5.43
CA VAL A 270 31.36 27.83 -4.29
C VAL A 270 30.58 27.77 -3.01
N GLU A 271 29.25 27.95 -3.10
CA GLU A 271 28.32 27.88 -1.99
C GLU A 271 28.24 26.46 -1.38
N GLN A 272 28.28 25.43 -2.22
CA GLN A 272 28.32 24.04 -1.72
C GLN A 272 29.65 23.79 -0.98
N ASP A 273 30.79 24.21 -1.51
CA ASP A 273 32.07 23.98 -0.86
C ASP A 273 32.19 24.76 0.46
N LEU A 274 31.49 25.89 0.59
CA LEU A 274 31.54 26.76 1.77
C LEU A 274 30.55 26.31 2.86
N PHE A 275 29.34 25.89 2.47
CA PHE A 275 28.22 25.70 3.41
C PHE A 275 27.87 24.22 3.66
N LEU A 276 28.46 23.26 2.96
CA LEU A 276 28.30 21.82 3.21
C LEU A 276 29.59 21.19 3.74
N PRO A 277 29.48 20.31 4.76
CA PRO A 277 28.27 19.90 5.48
C PRO A 277 27.74 21.00 6.40
N SER A 278 26.41 21.02 6.61
CA SER A 278 25.76 21.95 7.51
C SER A 278 26.22 21.76 8.96
N SER A 279 26.46 22.86 9.69
CA SER A 279 26.93 22.81 11.08
C SER A 279 25.81 22.53 12.08
N VAL A 280 24.59 23.02 11.79
CA VAL A 280 23.42 22.90 12.66
C VAL A 280 22.17 22.73 11.80
N LEU A 281 21.33 21.78 12.16
CA LEU A 281 19.97 21.62 11.66
C LEU A 281 18.99 21.83 12.83
N VAL A 282 18.01 22.70 12.62
CA VAL A 282 16.93 22.94 13.59
C VAL A 282 15.63 22.48 12.96
N GLU A 283 14.96 21.56 13.63
CA GLU A 283 13.67 21.02 13.21
C GLU A 283 12.60 21.35 14.27
N GLU A 284 11.42 21.72 13.80
CA GLU A 284 10.24 21.90 14.63
C GLU A 284 9.52 20.54 14.78
N LYS A 285 9.01 20.28 16.00
CA LYS A 285 8.37 19.01 16.37
C LYS A 285 6.91 18.97 15.94
#